data_09eaabb3b57b5d3c5dcb07b584cfd0ba
#
_entry.id   09eaabb3b57b5d3c5dcb07b584cfd0ba
#
_cell.length_a   1.000
_cell.length_b   1.000
_cell.length_c   1.000
_cell.angle_alpha   90.00
_cell.angle_beta   90.00
_cell.angle_gamma   90.00
#
_symmetry.space_group_name_H-M   'P 1'
#
loop_
_entity.id
_entity.type
_entity.pdbx_description
1 polymer ?
#
loop_
_entity_poly.entity_id
_entity_poly.type
_entity_poly.pdbx_seq_one_letter_code
_entity_poly.pdbx_strand_id
1 'polypeptide(L)'
;MPDEERHSPFQILHKALRFGHCRMLSELGAQDFGDDATADRLLPQLVRQLDLYRAVANATQAALLAELGQRGLAAPASSGEDHAGHLMALAELQSLVRAVAVAAPQRRRPAGRSIYRCFALYASADMERMDEEETLLLSSLHLDLDDDTLRAIEAGTLGELTTEHCQSFLQLLVTALAPAEFDAMICRLRRHMEPSRFAAAVEPSVEPLMEGGRVAAA
;
A
#
# COMPACT_ATOMS: atom_id res chain seq x y z
N MET A 1 -12.90 -14.12 29.18
CA MET A 1 -11.73 -13.88 28.32
C MET A 1 -12.16 -12.76 27.40
N PRO A 2 -11.43 -11.63 27.26
CA PRO A 2 -11.72 -10.72 26.16
C PRO A 2 -11.57 -11.53 24.86
N ASP A 3 -12.53 -11.40 23.94
CA ASP A 3 -12.44 -11.97 22.61
C ASP A 3 -11.08 -11.53 22.05
N GLU A 4 -10.18 -12.49 21.80
CA GLU A 4 -8.93 -12.21 21.14
C GLU A 4 -9.29 -11.74 19.73
N GLU A 5 -9.01 -10.46 19.43
CA GLU A 5 -9.36 -9.85 18.15
C GLU A 5 -8.69 -10.69 17.03
N ARG A 6 -9.50 -11.24 16.15
CA ARG A 6 -9.04 -12.09 15.06
C ARG A 6 -8.14 -11.28 14.10
N HIS A 7 -7.14 -11.97 13.52
CA HIS A 7 -6.17 -11.33 12.62
C HIS A 7 -6.84 -10.71 11.37
N SER A 8 -6.42 -9.50 11.01
CA SER A 8 -6.76 -8.85 9.74
C SER A 8 -5.52 -8.77 8.84
N PRO A 9 -5.55 -9.33 7.62
CA PRO A 9 -4.44 -9.21 6.68
C PRO A 9 -4.33 -7.81 6.07
N PHE A 10 -5.34 -6.96 6.27
CA PHE A 10 -5.46 -5.64 5.67
C PHE A 10 -5.01 -4.51 6.60
N GLN A 11 -5.32 -4.58 7.88
CA GLN A 11 -5.24 -3.47 8.84
C GLN A 11 -3.90 -2.71 8.81
N ILE A 12 -2.79 -3.43 8.87
CA ILE A 12 -1.45 -2.83 8.89
C ILE A 12 -1.10 -2.24 7.52
N LEU A 13 -1.43 -2.94 6.44
CA LEU A 13 -1.20 -2.48 5.07
C LEU A 13 -1.97 -1.20 4.79
N HIS A 14 -3.25 -1.16 5.13
CA HIS A 14 -4.12 -0.01 4.95
C HIS A 14 -3.71 1.19 5.82
N LYS A 15 -3.24 0.95 7.05
CA LYS A 15 -2.70 2.01 7.90
C LYS A 15 -1.54 2.75 7.21
N ALA A 16 -0.64 2.01 6.56
CA ALA A 16 0.45 2.59 5.79
C ALA A 16 -0.03 3.32 4.53
N LEU A 17 -0.98 2.74 3.79
CA LEU A 17 -1.54 3.38 2.60
C LEU A 17 -2.29 4.67 2.94
N ARG A 18 -3.15 4.67 3.96
CA ARG A 18 -3.84 5.88 4.47
C ARG A 18 -2.85 6.97 4.87
N PHE A 19 -1.77 6.60 5.58
CA PHE A 19 -0.70 7.53 5.91
C PHE A 19 -0.05 8.11 4.65
N GLY A 20 0.27 7.28 3.66
CA GLY A 20 0.85 7.69 2.38
C GLY A 20 -0.06 8.65 1.61
N HIS A 21 -1.37 8.39 1.56
CA HIS A 21 -2.36 9.26 0.93
C HIS A 21 -2.41 10.64 1.61
N CYS A 22 -2.53 10.67 2.94
CA CYS A 22 -2.58 11.92 3.69
C CYS A 22 -1.30 12.76 3.50
N ARG A 23 -0.13 12.12 3.55
CA ARG A 23 1.16 12.79 3.31
C ARG A 23 1.24 13.37 1.91
N MET A 24 0.96 12.57 0.88
CA MET A 24 1.03 13.01 -0.52
C MET A 24 0.01 14.12 -0.81
N LEU A 25 -1.20 14.01 -0.27
CA LEU A 25 -2.23 15.04 -0.43
C LEU A 25 -1.78 16.38 0.19
N SER A 26 -1.18 16.33 1.37
CA SER A 26 -0.61 17.51 2.04
C SER A 26 0.52 18.13 1.22
N GLU A 27 1.45 17.32 0.72
CA GLU A 27 2.56 17.78 -0.10
C GLU A 27 2.06 18.43 -1.41
N LEU A 28 1.12 17.80 -2.13
CA LEU A 28 0.56 18.32 -3.38
C LEU A 28 -0.19 19.65 -3.16
N GLY A 29 -0.92 19.77 -2.03
CA GLY A 29 -1.68 20.98 -1.69
C GLY A 29 -0.82 22.17 -1.30
N ALA A 30 0.37 21.94 -0.75
CA ALA A 30 1.25 22.98 -0.26
C ALA A 30 2.20 23.58 -1.32
N GLN A 31 2.25 23.01 -2.55
CA GLN A 31 3.29 23.36 -3.53
C GLN A 31 2.75 24.09 -4.76
N ASP A 32 3.62 24.93 -5.35
CA ASP A 32 3.34 25.60 -6.63
C ASP A 32 4.03 24.86 -7.78
N PHE A 33 3.26 24.15 -8.58
CA PHE A 33 3.76 23.47 -9.78
C PHE A 33 4.20 24.43 -10.92
N GLY A 34 4.01 25.74 -10.75
CA GLY A 34 4.61 26.74 -11.63
C GLY A 34 6.10 26.95 -11.40
N ASP A 35 6.63 26.47 -10.27
CA ASP A 35 8.06 26.42 -9.98
C ASP A 35 8.67 25.12 -10.52
N ASP A 36 9.70 25.23 -11.36
CA ASP A 36 10.34 24.09 -12.02
C ASP A 36 10.99 23.14 -11.00
N ALA A 37 11.67 23.66 -9.96
CA ALA A 37 12.32 22.83 -8.95
C ALA A 37 11.29 22.00 -8.14
N THR A 38 10.14 22.59 -7.86
CA THR A 38 9.01 21.89 -7.22
C THR A 38 8.47 20.80 -8.14
N ALA A 39 8.23 21.10 -9.41
CA ALA A 39 7.70 20.12 -10.36
C ALA A 39 8.68 18.96 -10.56
N ASP A 40 9.97 19.24 -10.74
CA ASP A 40 11.03 18.25 -10.95
C ASP A 40 11.22 17.32 -9.73
N ARG A 41 10.92 17.78 -8.54
CA ARG A 41 10.97 16.98 -7.31
C ARG A 41 9.69 16.15 -7.11
N LEU A 42 8.52 16.79 -7.19
CA LEU A 42 7.25 16.16 -6.79
C LEU A 42 6.67 15.20 -7.82
N LEU A 43 6.78 15.51 -9.13
CA LEU A 43 6.18 14.66 -10.14
C LEU A 43 6.79 13.26 -10.18
N PRO A 44 8.13 13.07 -10.15
CA PRO A 44 8.72 11.73 -10.05
C PRO A 44 8.36 11.01 -8.74
N GLN A 45 8.26 11.74 -7.62
CA GLN A 45 7.85 11.18 -6.34
C GLN A 45 6.41 10.65 -6.40
N LEU A 46 5.50 11.43 -6.97
CA LEU A 46 4.12 11.02 -7.16
C LEU A 46 4.00 9.81 -8.09
N VAL A 47 4.76 9.76 -9.19
CA VAL A 47 4.78 8.58 -10.08
C VAL A 47 5.18 7.33 -9.30
N ARG A 48 6.29 7.37 -8.56
CA ARG A 48 6.73 6.22 -7.74
C ARG A 48 5.69 5.81 -6.70
N GLN A 49 5.04 6.78 -6.07
CA GLN A 49 4.00 6.49 -5.08
C GLN A 49 2.77 5.81 -5.69
N LEU A 50 2.32 6.27 -6.86
CA LEU A 50 1.21 5.65 -7.58
C LEU A 50 1.56 4.25 -8.11
N ASP A 51 2.81 4.06 -8.55
CA ASP A 51 3.31 2.73 -8.94
C ASP A 51 3.34 1.77 -7.74
N LEU A 52 3.76 2.24 -6.57
CA LEU A 52 3.72 1.46 -5.33
C LEU A 52 2.30 1.08 -4.94
N TYR A 53 1.34 2.01 -4.97
CA TYR A 53 -0.06 1.73 -4.65
C TYR A 53 -0.64 0.66 -5.58
N ARG A 54 -0.37 0.75 -6.88
CA ARG A 54 -0.77 -0.27 -7.85
C ARG A 54 -0.13 -1.63 -7.56
N ALA A 55 1.16 -1.64 -7.22
CA ALA A 55 1.86 -2.87 -6.90
C ALA A 55 1.28 -3.54 -5.65
N VAL A 56 1.00 -2.77 -4.59
CA VAL A 56 0.40 -3.29 -3.35
C VAL A 56 -1.02 -3.82 -3.61
N ALA A 57 -1.87 -3.08 -4.33
CA ALA A 57 -3.22 -3.52 -4.67
C ALA A 57 -3.21 -4.85 -5.45
N ASN A 58 -2.35 -4.97 -6.47
CA ASN A 58 -2.21 -6.22 -7.23
C ASN A 58 -1.68 -7.37 -6.37
N ALA A 59 -0.69 -7.10 -5.51
CA ALA A 59 -0.10 -8.11 -4.65
C ALA A 59 -1.11 -8.62 -3.60
N THR A 60 -1.90 -7.73 -3.00
CA THR A 60 -2.96 -8.10 -2.05
C THR A 60 -4.02 -8.99 -2.72
N GLN A 61 -4.47 -8.59 -3.92
CA GLN A 61 -5.43 -9.38 -4.68
C GLN A 61 -4.85 -10.75 -5.06
N ALA A 62 -3.61 -10.81 -5.52
CA ALA A 62 -2.95 -12.06 -5.90
C ALA A 62 -2.78 -13.01 -4.70
N ALA A 63 -2.32 -12.51 -3.56
CA ALA A 63 -2.16 -13.30 -2.34
C ALA A 63 -3.50 -13.85 -1.83
N LEU A 64 -4.54 -13.01 -1.83
CA LEU A 64 -5.90 -13.43 -1.45
C LEU A 64 -6.42 -14.54 -2.37
N LEU A 65 -6.35 -14.35 -3.69
CA LEU A 65 -6.83 -15.33 -4.65
C LEU A 65 -6.05 -16.65 -4.60
N ALA A 66 -4.74 -16.59 -4.34
CA ALA A 66 -3.92 -17.78 -4.21
C ALA A 66 -4.35 -18.64 -3.01
N GLU A 67 -4.57 -18.02 -1.85
CA GLU A 67 -5.00 -18.72 -0.63
C GLU A 67 -6.44 -19.27 -0.74
N LEU A 68 -7.37 -18.50 -1.31
CA LEU A 68 -8.73 -18.99 -1.56
C LEU A 68 -8.73 -20.14 -2.55
N GLY A 69 -7.96 -20.05 -3.64
CA GLY A 69 -7.85 -21.09 -4.66
C GLY A 69 -7.27 -22.40 -4.12
N GLN A 70 -6.27 -22.36 -3.25
CA GLN A 70 -5.70 -23.54 -2.60
C GLN A 70 -6.75 -24.29 -1.75
N ARG A 71 -7.77 -23.60 -1.24
CA ARG A 71 -8.84 -24.16 -0.42
C ARG A 71 -10.10 -24.47 -1.21
N GLY A 72 -10.10 -24.22 -2.52
CA GLY A 72 -11.29 -24.41 -3.36
C GLY A 72 -12.42 -23.42 -3.06
N LEU A 73 -12.11 -22.28 -2.43
CA LEU A 73 -13.05 -21.22 -2.13
C LEU A 73 -13.17 -20.25 -3.31
N ALA A 74 -14.37 -19.76 -3.57
CA ALA A 74 -14.59 -18.73 -4.59
C ALA A 74 -14.15 -17.35 -4.08
N ALA A 75 -13.57 -16.56 -4.97
CA ALA A 75 -13.33 -15.15 -4.67
C ALA A 75 -14.67 -14.41 -4.47
N PRO A 76 -14.76 -13.48 -3.51
CA PRO A 76 -15.93 -12.62 -3.37
C PRO A 76 -16.21 -11.87 -4.68
N ALA A 77 -17.49 -11.81 -5.08
CA ALA A 77 -17.90 -11.26 -6.39
C ALA A 77 -17.48 -9.77 -6.57
N SER A 78 -17.56 -8.99 -5.49
CA SER A 78 -17.16 -7.56 -5.50
C SER A 78 -15.66 -7.34 -5.71
N SER A 79 -14.81 -8.25 -5.22
CA SER A 79 -13.35 -8.04 -5.21
C SER A 79 -12.74 -7.84 -6.59
N GLY A 80 -13.30 -8.43 -7.65
CA GLY A 80 -12.78 -8.32 -9.01
C GLY A 80 -13.16 -7.00 -9.71
N GLU A 81 -14.41 -6.57 -9.60
CA GLU A 81 -14.90 -5.34 -10.24
C GLU A 81 -14.34 -4.10 -9.55
N ASP A 82 -14.34 -4.09 -8.21
CA ASP A 82 -13.77 -3.00 -7.39
C ASP A 82 -12.28 -2.85 -7.64
N HIS A 83 -11.54 -3.97 -7.73
CA HIS A 83 -10.12 -3.96 -8.05
C HIS A 83 -9.84 -3.38 -9.44
N ALA A 84 -10.61 -3.77 -10.47
CA ALA A 84 -10.44 -3.24 -11.82
C ALA A 84 -10.73 -1.73 -11.89
N GLY A 85 -11.79 -1.27 -11.22
CA GLY A 85 -12.13 0.15 -11.10
C GLY A 85 -11.03 0.96 -10.43
N HIS A 86 -10.48 0.45 -9.34
CA HIS A 86 -9.35 1.06 -8.63
C HIS A 86 -8.10 1.19 -9.52
N LEU A 87 -7.73 0.14 -10.26
CA LEU A 87 -6.59 0.18 -11.18
C LEU A 87 -6.81 1.16 -12.34
N MET A 88 -8.03 1.31 -12.84
CA MET A 88 -8.38 2.32 -13.86
C MET A 88 -8.17 3.73 -13.32
N ALA A 89 -8.67 4.05 -12.14
CA ALA A 89 -8.48 5.36 -11.52
C ALA A 89 -6.99 5.69 -11.29
N LEU A 90 -6.19 4.72 -10.86
CA LEU A 90 -4.73 4.85 -10.77
C LEU A 90 -4.08 5.15 -12.13
N ALA A 91 -4.49 4.44 -13.19
CA ALA A 91 -3.93 4.62 -14.52
C ALA A 91 -4.25 6.00 -15.11
N GLU A 92 -5.47 6.49 -14.88
CA GLU A 92 -5.89 7.84 -15.28
C GLU A 92 -5.05 8.92 -14.57
N LEU A 93 -4.89 8.80 -13.26
CA LEU A 93 -4.07 9.71 -12.46
C LEU A 93 -2.61 9.69 -12.89
N GLN A 94 -2.02 8.52 -13.13
CA GLN A 94 -0.66 8.39 -13.68
C GLN A 94 -0.51 9.03 -15.05
N SER A 95 -1.53 8.91 -15.93
CA SER A 95 -1.53 9.54 -17.23
C SER A 95 -1.53 11.07 -17.11
N LEU A 96 -2.34 11.62 -16.21
CA LEU A 96 -2.38 13.05 -15.92
C LEU A 96 -1.02 13.55 -15.40
N VAL A 97 -0.40 12.85 -14.47
CA VAL A 97 0.91 13.21 -13.92
C VAL A 97 1.99 13.23 -15.00
N ARG A 98 2.02 12.23 -15.88
CA ARG A 98 2.95 12.17 -17.02
C ARG A 98 2.73 13.32 -18.00
N ALA A 99 1.48 13.67 -18.29
CA ALA A 99 1.16 14.80 -19.15
C ALA A 99 1.65 16.13 -18.57
N VAL A 100 1.56 16.31 -17.25
CA VAL A 100 2.05 17.52 -16.57
C VAL A 100 3.57 17.57 -16.56
N ALA A 101 4.26 16.44 -16.41
CA ALA A 101 5.72 16.38 -16.42
C ALA A 101 6.34 16.90 -17.71
N VAL A 102 5.66 16.73 -18.85
CA VAL A 102 6.12 17.22 -20.17
C VAL A 102 5.49 18.56 -20.59
N ALA A 103 4.62 19.15 -19.77
CA ALA A 103 3.95 20.40 -20.08
C ALA A 103 4.90 21.60 -19.95
N ALA A 104 4.65 22.64 -20.78
CA ALA A 104 5.36 23.93 -20.64
C ALA A 104 5.07 24.54 -19.25
N PRO A 105 6.03 25.26 -18.63
CA PRO A 105 5.92 25.80 -17.27
C PRO A 105 4.61 26.58 -17.01
N GLN A 106 4.16 27.38 -17.99
CA GLN A 106 2.95 28.19 -17.89
C GLN A 106 1.66 27.35 -17.74
N ARG A 107 1.70 26.09 -18.21
CA ARG A 107 0.58 25.13 -18.10
C ARG A 107 0.65 24.25 -16.86
N ARG A 108 1.81 24.18 -16.20
CA ARG A 108 2.00 23.29 -15.02
C ARG A 108 1.20 23.75 -13.80
N ARG A 109 1.07 25.05 -13.52
CA ARG A 109 0.30 25.56 -12.38
C ARG A 109 -1.19 25.15 -12.42
N PRO A 110 -1.96 25.39 -13.49
CA PRO A 110 -3.33 24.90 -13.56
C PRO A 110 -3.40 23.37 -13.56
N ALA A 111 -2.45 22.68 -14.20
CA ALA A 111 -2.39 21.24 -14.24
C ALA A 111 -2.06 20.63 -12.86
N GLY A 112 -1.20 21.26 -12.06
CA GLY A 112 -0.92 20.87 -10.69
C GLY A 112 -2.16 20.91 -9.77
N ARG A 113 -3.02 21.95 -9.95
CA ARG A 113 -4.32 21.98 -9.27
C ARG A 113 -5.23 20.81 -9.68
N SER A 114 -5.17 20.42 -10.94
CA SER A 114 -5.92 19.25 -11.43
C SER A 114 -5.39 17.96 -10.84
N ILE A 115 -4.05 17.77 -10.76
CA ILE A 115 -3.43 16.62 -10.07
C ILE A 115 -3.88 16.56 -8.62
N TYR A 116 -3.79 17.67 -7.88
CA TYR A 116 -4.21 17.73 -6.47
C TYR A 116 -5.66 17.26 -6.30
N ARG A 117 -6.60 17.79 -7.11
CA ARG A 117 -8.01 17.43 -7.04
C ARG A 117 -8.26 15.97 -7.42
N CYS A 118 -7.65 15.49 -8.50
CA CYS A 118 -7.80 14.10 -8.94
C CYS A 118 -7.21 13.13 -7.89
N PHE A 119 -6.05 13.48 -7.31
CA PHE A 119 -5.46 12.69 -6.24
C PHE A 119 -6.33 12.67 -4.99
N ALA A 120 -6.94 13.79 -4.60
CA ALA A 120 -7.86 13.86 -3.47
C ALA A 120 -9.09 12.96 -3.66
N LEU A 121 -9.68 12.95 -4.86
CA LEU A 121 -10.81 12.08 -5.19
C LEU A 121 -10.38 10.60 -5.19
N TYR A 122 -9.23 10.27 -5.77
CA TYR A 122 -8.67 8.93 -5.75
C TYR A 122 -8.41 8.45 -4.31
N ALA A 123 -7.75 9.25 -3.48
CA ALA A 123 -7.45 8.91 -2.10
C ALA A 123 -8.71 8.69 -1.26
N SER A 124 -9.76 9.50 -1.48
CA SER A 124 -11.05 9.33 -0.81
C SER A 124 -11.71 7.99 -1.17
N ALA A 125 -11.78 7.68 -2.47
CA ALA A 125 -12.36 6.42 -2.94
C ALA A 125 -11.55 5.20 -2.47
N ASP A 126 -10.21 5.31 -2.46
CA ASP A 126 -9.35 4.22 -1.98
C ASP A 126 -9.47 3.99 -0.47
N MET A 127 -9.64 5.05 0.33
CA MET A 127 -9.91 4.94 1.78
C MET A 127 -11.27 4.29 2.05
N GLU A 128 -12.30 4.59 1.25
CA GLU A 128 -13.62 3.95 1.34
C GLU A 128 -13.51 2.46 1.01
N ARG A 129 -12.83 2.09 -0.07
CA ARG A 129 -12.53 0.69 -0.42
C ARG A 129 -11.79 -0.05 0.70
N MET A 130 -10.78 0.58 1.31
CA MET A 130 -10.07 -0.02 2.45
C MET A 130 -11.00 -0.28 3.65
N ASP A 131 -11.96 0.60 3.91
CA ASP A 131 -12.95 0.40 4.96
C ASP A 131 -13.89 -0.77 4.66
N GLU A 132 -14.34 -0.90 3.41
CA GLU A 132 -15.13 -2.03 2.95
C GLU A 132 -14.36 -3.36 3.06
N GLU A 133 -13.08 -3.38 2.72
CA GLU A 133 -12.22 -4.56 2.87
C GLU A 133 -12.02 -4.94 4.35
N GLU A 134 -11.83 -3.97 5.24
CA GLU A 134 -11.67 -4.19 6.69
C GLU A 134 -12.97 -4.59 7.40
N THR A 135 -14.12 -4.27 6.83
CA THR A 135 -15.43 -4.55 7.44
C THR A 135 -16.16 -5.69 6.76
N LEU A 136 -16.51 -5.55 5.49
CA LEU A 136 -17.35 -6.52 4.77
C LEU A 136 -16.55 -7.73 4.30
N LEU A 137 -15.44 -7.50 3.60
CA LEU A 137 -14.62 -8.59 3.08
C LEU A 137 -13.98 -9.40 4.22
N LEU A 138 -13.39 -8.73 5.20
CA LEU A 138 -12.77 -9.40 6.35
C LEU A 138 -13.78 -10.25 7.14
N SER A 139 -15.00 -9.75 7.34
CA SER A 139 -16.06 -10.51 8.01
C SER A 139 -16.39 -11.79 7.26
N SER A 140 -16.42 -11.74 5.93
CA SER A 140 -16.61 -12.94 5.10
C SER A 140 -15.42 -13.91 5.21
N LEU A 141 -14.19 -13.40 5.14
CA LEU A 141 -12.99 -14.23 5.26
C LEU A 141 -12.88 -14.92 6.62
N HIS A 142 -13.32 -14.27 7.68
CA HIS A 142 -13.35 -14.84 9.03
C HIS A 142 -14.31 -16.04 9.17
N LEU A 143 -15.28 -16.22 8.28
CA LEU A 143 -16.15 -17.40 8.29
C LEU A 143 -15.43 -18.65 7.75
N ASP A 144 -14.55 -18.47 6.77
CA ASP A 144 -13.96 -19.55 6.00
C ASP A 144 -12.47 -19.80 6.29
N LEU A 145 -11.75 -18.81 6.84
CA LEU A 145 -10.30 -18.84 7.04
C LEU A 145 -9.92 -18.73 8.52
N ASP A 146 -8.90 -19.47 8.92
CA ASP A 146 -8.24 -19.30 10.21
C ASP A 146 -7.20 -18.17 10.20
N ASP A 147 -6.74 -17.77 11.38
CA ASP A 147 -5.81 -16.67 11.53
C ASP A 147 -4.42 -16.94 10.92
N ASP A 148 -3.99 -18.19 10.84
CA ASP A 148 -2.72 -18.55 10.20
C ASP A 148 -2.79 -18.34 8.69
N THR A 149 -3.92 -18.66 8.08
CA THR A 149 -4.20 -18.35 6.67
C THR A 149 -4.24 -16.84 6.41
N LEU A 150 -4.90 -16.09 7.28
CA LEU A 150 -4.95 -14.62 7.16
C LEU A 150 -3.55 -13.98 7.30
N ARG A 151 -2.69 -14.53 8.16
CA ARG A 151 -1.28 -14.12 8.26
C ARG A 151 -0.46 -14.52 7.02
N ALA A 152 -0.78 -15.65 6.39
CA ALA A 152 -0.16 -16.04 5.13
C ALA A 152 -0.55 -15.10 3.99
N ILE A 153 -1.80 -14.60 3.94
CA ILE A 153 -2.23 -13.57 2.97
C ILE A 153 -1.44 -12.26 3.20
N GLU A 154 -1.30 -11.79 4.44
CA GLU A 154 -0.49 -10.60 4.77
C GLU A 154 0.96 -10.76 4.29
N ALA A 155 1.60 -11.88 4.61
CA ALA A 155 2.98 -12.17 4.19
C ALA A 155 3.09 -12.35 2.68
N GLY A 156 2.14 -13.01 2.06
CA GLY A 156 2.04 -13.20 0.61
C GLY A 156 1.96 -11.89 -0.15
N THR A 157 1.19 -10.92 0.36
CA THR A 157 1.12 -9.57 -0.23
C THR A 157 2.51 -8.94 -0.35
N LEU A 158 3.33 -8.95 0.70
CA LEU A 158 4.69 -8.42 0.62
C LEU A 158 5.62 -9.33 -0.21
N GLY A 159 5.34 -10.64 -0.24
CA GLY A 159 6.04 -11.63 -1.04
C GLY A 159 5.88 -11.43 -2.56
N GLU A 160 4.72 -10.99 -3.02
CA GLU A 160 4.42 -10.72 -4.43
C GLU A 160 5.05 -9.39 -4.95
N LEU A 161 5.42 -8.47 -4.06
CA LEU A 161 6.05 -7.21 -4.46
C LEU A 161 7.46 -7.46 -5.02
N THR A 162 7.90 -6.62 -5.95
CA THR A 162 9.34 -6.58 -6.29
C THR A 162 10.15 -6.15 -5.07
N THR A 163 11.45 -6.45 -5.05
CA THR A 163 12.33 -6.01 -3.94
C THR A 163 12.27 -4.51 -3.73
N GLU A 164 12.26 -3.70 -4.80
CA GLU A 164 12.17 -2.24 -4.73
C GLU A 164 10.82 -1.78 -4.14
N HIS A 165 9.70 -2.35 -4.59
CA HIS A 165 8.38 -2.02 -4.03
C HIS A 165 8.25 -2.46 -2.58
N CYS A 166 8.75 -3.65 -2.22
CA CYS A 166 8.75 -4.13 -0.84
C CYS A 166 9.54 -3.19 0.07
N GLN A 167 10.75 -2.79 -0.31
CA GLN A 167 11.56 -1.83 0.43
C GLN A 167 10.86 -0.48 0.59
N SER A 168 10.29 0.06 -0.50
CA SER A 168 9.54 1.32 -0.47
C SER A 168 8.32 1.25 0.44
N PHE A 169 7.62 0.11 0.45
CA PHE A 169 6.46 -0.09 1.30
C PHE A 169 6.85 -0.27 2.78
N LEU A 170 7.94 -0.99 3.07
CA LEU A 170 8.48 -1.10 4.44
C LEU A 170 8.90 0.26 5.02
N GLN A 171 9.46 1.16 4.21
CA GLN A 171 9.75 2.53 4.64
C GLN A 171 8.46 3.31 4.99
N LEU A 172 7.37 3.06 4.26
CA LEU A 172 6.08 3.64 4.57
C LEU A 172 5.50 3.06 5.86
N LEU A 173 5.55 1.74 6.03
CA LEU A 173 5.10 1.02 7.22
C LEU A 173 5.83 1.48 8.48
N VAL A 174 7.15 1.60 8.46
CA VAL A 174 7.93 2.05 9.63
C VAL A 174 7.55 3.46 10.08
N THR A 175 7.06 4.29 9.16
CA THR A 175 6.62 5.66 9.47
C THR A 175 5.18 5.68 9.98
N ALA A 176 4.33 4.77 9.49
CA ALA A 176 2.90 4.73 9.78
C ALA A 176 2.56 3.94 11.04
N LEU A 177 3.41 3.00 11.45
CA LEU A 177 3.16 2.08 12.57
C LEU A 177 3.85 2.54 13.84
N ALA A 178 3.26 2.18 15.00
CA ALA A 178 3.99 2.23 16.25
C ALA A 178 5.13 1.19 16.23
N PRO A 179 6.27 1.43 16.92
CA PRO A 179 7.41 0.51 16.90
C PRO A 179 7.02 -0.95 17.21
N ALA A 180 6.21 -1.18 18.24
CA ALA A 180 5.78 -2.53 18.62
C ALA A 180 4.89 -3.21 17.56
N GLU A 181 4.06 -2.44 16.81
CA GLU A 181 3.27 -2.96 15.69
C GLU A 181 4.19 -3.39 14.53
N PHE A 182 5.20 -2.56 14.23
CA PHE A 182 6.18 -2.86 13.19
C PHE A 182 6.99 -4.10 13.55
N ASP A 183 7.51 -4.20 14.77
CA ASP A 183 8.26 -5.37 15.24
C ASP A 183 7.42 -6.66 15.17
N ALA A 184 6.16 -6.60 15.63
CA ALA A 184 5.24 -7.72 15.56
C ALA A 184 4.96 -8.15 14.11
N MET A 185 4.83 -7.19 13.19
CA MET A 185 4.68 -7.47 11.75
C MET A 185 5.92 -8.15 11.18
N ILE A 186 7.14 -7.65 11.48
CA ILE A 186 8.38 -8.27 11.00
C ILE A 186 8.51 -9.72 11.51
N CYS A 187 8.16 -9.97 12.78
CA CYS A 187 8.13 -11.33 13.34
C CYS A 187 7.13 -12.24 12.60
N ARG A 188 5.95 -11.74 12.20
CA ARG A 188 4.98 -12.50 11.42
C ARG A 188 5.51 -12.78 10.01
N LEU A 189 6.07 -11.79 9.33
CA LEU A 189 6.66 -11.95 8.00
C LEU A 189 7.76 -13.00 7.99
N ARG A 190 8.63 -13.01 9.00
CA ARG A 190 9.70 -14.02 9.14
C ARG A 190 9.16 -15.45 9.25
N ARG A 191 7.97 -15.65 9.83
CA ARG A 191 7.34 -16.97 9.99
C ARG A 191 6.59 -17.45 8.74
N HIS A 192 5.95 -16.55 8.02
CA HIS A 192 5.00 -16.87 6.96
C HIS A 192 5.52 -16.59 5.54
N MET A 193 6.60 -15.80 5.42
CA MET A 193 7.24 -15.54 4.13
C MET A 193 8.33 -16.58 3.85
N GLU A 194 8.53 -16.92 2.58
CA GLU A 194 9.63 -17.78 2.15
C GLU A 194 10.97 -17.17 2.59
N PRO A 195 11.89 -17.96 3.24
CA PRO A 195 13.11 -17.43 3.85
C PRO A 195 14.03 -16.66 2.91
N SER A 196 14.22 -17.13 1.66
CA SER A 196 15.06 -16.43 0.68
C SER A 196 14.45 -15.09 0.28
N ARG A 197 13.12 -15.02 0.22
CA ARG A 197 12.39 -13.79 -0.09
C ARG A 197 12.49 -12.79 1.06
N PHE A 198 12.33 -13.26 2.30
CA PHE A 198 12.50 -12.42 3.50
C PHE A 198 13.90 -11.81 3.53
N ALA A 199 14.95 -12.62 3.34
CA ALA A 199 16.34 -12.18 3.32
C ALA A 199 16.64 -11.17 2.19
N ALA A 200 16.02 -11.33 1.02
CA ALA A 200 16.26 -10.44 -0.13
C ALA A 200 15.52 -9.11 -0.06
N ALA A 201 14.30 -9.08 0.48
CA ALA A 201 13.42 -7.92 0.41
C ALA A 201 13.20 -7.22 1.75
N VAL A 202 13.15 -7.95 2.85
CA VAL A 202 12.81 -7.42 4.18
C VAL A 202 14.05 -7.07 4.99
N GLU A 203 14.98 -8.00 5.16
CA GLU A 203 16.18 -7.80 6.00
C GLU A 203 16.98 -6.54 5.63
N PRO A 204 17.31 -6.26 4.34
CA PRO A 204 18.08 -5.06 3.99
C PRO A 204 17.36 -3.74 4.30
N SER A 205 16.02 -3.79 4.44
CA SER A 205 15.21 -2.62 4.75
C SER A 205 15.04 -2.38 6.24
N VAL A 206 15.14 -3.44 7.04
CA VAL A 206 14.97 -3.41 8.50
C VAL A 206 16.29 -3.18 9.22
N GLU A 207 17.39 -3.71 8.73
CA GLU A 207 18.72 -3.63 9.35
C GLU A 207 19.17 -2.19 9.71
N PRO A 208 19.06 -1.19 8.79
CA PRO A 208 19.37 0.21 9.11
C PRO A 208 18.48 0.82 10.20
N LEU A 209 17.24 0.29 10.34
CA LEU A 209 16.28 0.79 11.33
C LEU A 209 16.56 0.22 12.72
N MET A 210 17.08 -1.01 12.78
CA MET A 210 17.53 -1.63 14.02
C MET A 210 18.77 -0.93 14.57
N GLU A 211 19.75 -0.61 13.71
CA GLU A 211 20.95 0.13 14.08
C GLU A 211 20.64 1.56 14.55
N GLY A 212 19.60 2.19 14.01
CA GLY A 212 19.10 3.51 14.41
C GLY A 212 18.27 3.53 15.70
N GLY A 213 18.09 2.40 16.37
CA GLY A 213 17.34 2.27 17.62
C GLY A 213 15.82 2.45 17.49
N ARG A 214 15.26 2.32 16.27
CA ARG A 214 13.82 2.41 16.01
C ARG A 214 13.08 1.08 16.11
N VAL A 215 13.79 -0.03 16.00
CA VAL A 215 13.24 -1.40 16.04
C VAL A 215 14.01 -2.18 17.11
N ALA A 216 13.33 -2.90 18.01
CA ALA A 216 13.98 -3.77 18.96
C ALA A 216 14.54 -5.01 18.24
N ALA A 217 15.72 -5.47 18.67
CA ALA A 217 16.28 -6.73 18.18
C ALA A 217 15.37 -7.89 18.61
N ALA A 218 14.67 -8.51 17.67
CA ALA A 218 13.75 -9.62 17.87
C ALA A 218 14.46 -10.98 17.78
#